data_0c71deb6e951565772e9aa7e35c0ecb6
#
_entry.id   0c71deb6e951565772e9aa7e35c0ecb6
#
_cell.length_a   1.000
_cell.length_b   1.000
_cell.length_c   1.000
_cell.angle_alpha   90.00
_cell.angle_beta   90.00
_cell.angle_gamma   90.00
#
_symmetry.space_group_name_H-M   'P 1'
#
loop_
_entity.id
_entity.type
_entity.pdbx_description
1 polymer ?
#
loop_
_entity_poly.entity_id
_entity_poly.type
_entity_poly.pdbx_seq_one_letter_code
_entity_poly.pdbx_strand_id
1 'polypeptide(L)'
;MNSSVLAYLENSAEYFPEKCAVTDEKVSYSYSELVKLSSSVGTALSELITLGDAVGIYMEKCADAVAAFFAAVYAGGFYSVLNTELPQNRLQTTVSVLNPKVIVTSESLLETAKKYFPERKIVTFEDLAKSEPDYAKLGEIRSHKIDTDPLYINFTSGSTGTPKGIVVCHRSVIDFIDHFTEIFGIDNNDVIANQAPFDFDVSVKDIYSAVKTGATLVVVPRRMFSAPAELIDFICDRRITVMIWAVSALCLISTFHALDYRTPETVNKILFSGEVMPLKALKNFRSHLPNAKYVNLYGPTEITCNCTYHILDNDCDYADGIPIGKPFPNEDVILLDENNNRISEIGKVGEICVRGTALALGYYSNPEQNAKAFVQNPLNPYYPELIYRTGDLARYNENGELVFSGRKDFQIKYMGHRIELEEIEREMSAVDGVEQCCCIFDEKKSRLKGFFVGSIEKDELAASMSRDLPAFMVPGVIRRVDEMPLTKNGKIDRKKLAEIAGGRRK
;
A
#
# COMPACT_ATOMS: atom_id res chain seq x y z
N MET A 1 -24.95 -10.60 6.36
CA MET A 1 -23.71 -9.79 6.31
C MET A 1 -22.55 -10.76 6.40
N ASN A 2 -21.60 -10.71 5.48
CA ASN A 2 -20.44 -11.61 5.51
C ASN A 2 -19.55 -11.27 6.70
N SER A 3 -19.18 -12.26 7.50
CA SER A 3 -18.28 -12.08 8.65
C SER A 3 -16.80 -12.29 8.27
N SER A 4 -16.51 -12.75 7.06
CA SER A 4 -15.16 -13.03 6.59
C SER A 4 -15.06 -12.82 5.07
N VAL A 5 -13.90 -12.35 4.63
CA VAL A 5 -13.58 -12.22 3.18
C VAL A 5 -13.55 -13.57 2.46
N LEU A 6 -13.45 -14.69 3.19
CA LEU A 6 -13.56 -16.04 2.60
C LEU A 6 -14.88 -16.23 1.86
N ALA A 7 -15.96 -15.59 2.33
CA ALA A 7 -17.25 -15.67 1.66
C ALA A 7 -17.20 -15.11 0.22
N TYR A 8 -16.36 -14.13 -0.06
CA TYR A 8 -16.16 -13.63 -1.43
C TYR A 8 -15.57 -14.71 -2.34
N LEU A 9 -14.49 -15.34 -1.88
CA LEU A 9 -13.83 -16.39 -2.65
C LEU A 9 -14.73 -17.60 -2.85
N GLU A 10 -15.42 -18.04 -1.79
CA GLU A 10 -16.32 -19.20 -1.83
C GLU A 10 -17.54 -18.96 -2.72
N ASN A 11 -18.17 -17.79 -2.62
CA ASN A 11 -19.28 -17.43 -3.51
C ASN A 11 -18.84 -17.39 -4.99
N SER A 12 -17.67 -16.80 -5.27
CA SER A 12 -17.14 -16.77 -6.64
C SER A 12 -16.81 -18.17 -7.16
N ALA A 13 -16.35 -19.08 -6.28
CA ALA A 13 -16.13 -20.48 -6.65
C ALA A 13 -17.45 -21.23 -6.90
N GLU A 14 -18.53 -20.87 -6.20
CA GLU A 14 -19.86 -21.45 -6.42
C GLU A 14 -20.43 -21.00 -7.79
N TYR A 15 -20.33 -19.70 -8.12
CA TYR A 15 -20.92 -19.17 -9.36
C TYR A 15 -20.03 -19.36 -10.59
N PHE A 16 -18.71 -19.36 -10.42
CA PHE A 16 -17.73 -19.38 -11.52
C PHE A 16 -16.60 -20.40 -11.28
N PRO A 17 -16.88 -21.68 -10.96
CA PRO A 17 -15.89 -22.65 -10.49
C PRO A 17 -14.67 -22.81 -11.41
N GLU A 18 -14.90 -22.88 -12.72
CA GLU A 18 -13.87 -23.14 -13.74
C GLU A 18 -13.19 -21.87 -14.27
N LYS A 19 -13.68 -20.70 -13.86
CA LYS A 19 -13.10 -19.44 -14.29
C LYS A 19 -11.76 -19.18 -13.61
N CYS A 20 -10.80 -18.63 -14.34
CA CYS A 20 -9.51 -18.22 -13.79
C CYS A 20 -9.73 -17.14 -12.71
N ALA A 21 -9.36 -17.45 -11.48
CA ALA A 21 -9.41 -16.55 -10.34
C ALA A 21 -8.14 -15.71 -10.24
N VAL A 22 -6.98 -16.35 -10.34
CA VAL A 22 -5.67 -15.71 -10.28
C VAL A 22 -4.69 -16.38 -11.23
N THR A 23 -3.88 -15.57 -11.88
CA THR A 23 -2.81 -16.06 -12.77
C THR A 23 -1.57 -15.18 -12.66
N ASP A 24 -0.41 -15.80 -12.77
CA ASP A 24 0.88 -15.15 -12.98
C ASP A 24 1.56 -15.68 -14.26
N GLU A 25 2.89 -15.57 -14.36
CA GLU A 25 3.62 -16.11 -15.52
C GLU A 25 3.77 -17.63 -15.50
N LYS A 26 3.64 -18.26 -14.33
CA LYS A 26 3.96 -19.69 -14.12
C LYS A 26 2.72 -20.53 -13.96
N VAL A 27 1.75 -20.04 -13.21
CA VAL A 27 0.56 -20.81 -12.84
C VAL A 27 -0.73 -19.99 -13.00
N SER A 28 -1.82 -20.71 -13.14
CA SER A 28 -3.18 -20.17 -13.16
C SER A 28 -4.07 -21.08 -12.34
N TYR A 29 -4.89 -20.49 -11.47
CA TYR A 29 -5.86 -21.22 -10.68
C TYR A 29 -7.27 -20.75 -11.05
N SER A 30 -8.17 -21.71 -11.29
CA SER A 30 -9.60 -21.43 -11.30
C SER A 30 -10.09 -21.12 -9.88
N TYR A 31 -11.31 -20.63 -9.75
CA TYR A 31 -11.89 -20.35 -8.44
C TYR A 31 -12.01 -21.61 -7.57
N SER A 32 -12.43 -22.74 -8.17
CA SER A 32 -12.50 -24.04 -7.46
C SER A 32 -11.12 -24.53 -7.02
N GLU A 33 -10.11 -24.39 -7.87
CA GLU A 33 -8.74 -24.76 -7.54
C GLU A 33 -8.16 -23.86 -6.45
N LEU A 34 -8.41 -22.55 -6.50
CA LEU A 34 -7.94 -21.61 -5.49
C LEU A 34 -8.56 -21.89 -4.11
N VAL A 35 -9.86 -22.18 -4.04
CA VAL A 35 -10.54 -22.60 -2.80
C VAL A 35 -9.92 -23.89 -2.28
N LYS A 36 -9.79 -24.91 -3.12
CA LYS A 36 -9.21 -26.21 -2.72
C LYS A 36 -7.79 -26.04 -2.19
N LEU A 37 -6.94 -25.35 -2.92
CA LEU A 37 -5.53 -25.10 -2.56
C LEU A 37 -5.43 -24.33 -1.24
N SER A 38 -6.17 -23.21 -1.12
CA SER A 38 -6.18 -22.40 0.11
C SER A 38 -6.71 -23.18 1.31
N SER A 39 -7.71 -24.05 1.11
CA SER A 39 -8.24 -24.91 2.16
C SER A 39 -7.27 -26.01 2.57
N SER A 40 -6.55 -26.62 1.62
CA SER A 40 -5.50 -27.62 1.88
C SER A 40 -4.37 -27.03 2.73
N VAL A 41 -3.82 -25.88 2.27
CA VAL A 41 -2.77 -25.15 3.00
C VAL A 41 -3.31 -24.66 4.36
N GLY A 42 -4.55 -24.18 4.41
CA GLY A 42 -5.21 -23.72 5.63
C GLY A 42 -5.39 -24.85 6.66
N THR A 43 -5.73 -26.06 6.21
CA THR A 43 -5.82 -27.25 7.08
C THR A 43 -4.47 -27.55 7.71
N ALA A 44 -3.39 -27.59 6.91
CA ALA A 44 -2.04 -27.82 7.43
C ALA A 44 -1.60 -26.70 8.39
N LEU A 45 -1.87 -25.43 8.06
CA LEU A 45 -1.55 -24.28 8.92
C LEU A 45 -2.31 -24.33 10.24
N SER A 46 -3.54 -24.83 10.28
CA SER A 46 -4.34 -24.92 11.50
C SER A 46 -3.78 -25.87 12.56
N GLU A 47 -2.82 -26.75 12.19
CA GLU A 47 -2.03 -27.55 13.12
C GLU A 47 -0.85 -26.77 13.74
N LEU A 48 -0.53 -25.63 13.19
CA LEU A 48 0.67 -24.86 13.53
C LEU A 48 0.36 -23.55 14.26
N ILE A 49 -0.86 -23.04 14.12
CA ILE A 49 -1.32 -21.78 14.68
C ILE A 49 -2.61 -21.97 15.49
N THR A 50 -2.94 -20.95 16.28
CA THR A 50 -4.22 -20.81 16.97
C THR A 50 -4.98 -19.61 16.48
N LEU A 51 -6.25 -19.47 16.87
CA LEU A 51 -7.08 -18.32 16.47
C LEU A 51 -6.41 -16.99 16.80
N GLY A 52 -6.31 -16.11 15.80
CA GLY A 52 -5.74 -14.79 15.94
C GLY A 52 -4.21 -14.74 15.90
N ASP A 53 -3.52 -15.84 15.61
CA ASP A 53 -2.06 -15.83 15.42
C ASP A 53 -1.67 -15.18 14.09
N ALA A 54 -0.52 -14.49 14.10
CA ALA A 54 0.08 -13.92 12.91
C ALA A 54 0.81 -14.98 12.07
N VAL A 55 0.58 -14.97 10.76
CA VAL A 55 1.29 -15.77 9.76
C VAL A 55 2.13 -14.82 8.89
N GLY A 56 3.45 -14.98 8.91
CA GLY A 56 4.34 -14.26 8.01
C GLY A 56 4.38 -14.95 6.64
N ILE A 57 4.18 -14.21 5.56
CA ILE A 57 4.26 -14.74 4.20
C ILE A 57 5.52 -14.19 3.54
N TYR A 58 6.58 -15.02 3.48
CA TYR A 58 7.86 -14.69 2.85
C TYR A 58 7.98 -15.39 1.50
N MET A 59 7.25 -14.88 0.53
CA MET A 59 7.15 -15.41 -0.83
C MET A 59 7.30 -14.28 -1.84
N GLU A 60 7.78 -14.63 -3.04
CA GLU A 60 7.71 -13.70 -4.17
C GLU A 60 6.25 -13.37 -4.49
N LYS A 61 6.06 -12.26 -5.19
CA LYS A 61 4.75 -11.83 -5.68
C LYS A 61 4.27 -12.80 -6.78
N CYS A 62 3.35 -13.70 -6.44
CA CYS A 62 2.85 -14.78 -7.32
C CYS A 62 1.44 -15.22 -6.93
N ALA A 63 0.84 -16.09 -7.72
CA ALA A 63 -0.49 -16.64 -7.47
C ALA A 63 -0.54 -17.51 -6.19
N ASP A 64 0.53 -18.26 -5.90
CA ASP A 64 0.64 -19.07 -4.68
C ASP A 64 0.62 -18.21 -3.40
N ALA A 65 1.22 -17.03 -3.44
CA ALA A 65 1.16 -16.10 -2.32
C ALA A 65 -0.29 -15.65 -2.03
N VAL A 66 -1.10 -15.45 -3.07
CA VAL A 66 -2.53 -15.13 -2.90
C VAL A 66 -3.27 -16.30 -2.24
N ALA A 67 -2.98 -17.54 -2.65
CA ALA A 67 -3.54 -18.73 -2.01
C ALA A 67 -3.10 -18.83 -0.54
N ALA A 68 -1.85 -18.48 -0.21
CA ALA A 68 -1.34 -18.48 1.16
C ALA A 68 -2.03 -17.41 2.05
N PHE A 69 -2.46 -16.25 1.50
CA PHE A 69 -3.24 -15.26 2.25
C PHE A 69 -4.58 -15.84 2.70
N PHE A 70 -5.33 -16.44 1.78
CA PHE A 70 -6.59 -17.09 2.11
C PHE A 70 -6.40 -18.31 3.05
N ALA A 71 -5.31 -19.06 2.87
CA ALA A 71 -4.98 -20.19 3.75
C ALA A 71 -4.75 -19.75 5.21
N ALA A 72 -4.04 -18.65 5.44
CA ALA A 72 -3.86 -18.08 6.78
C ALA A 72 -5.22 -17.72 7.42
N VAL A 73 -6.15 -17.19 6.61
CA VAL A 73 -7.50 -16.85 7.06
C VAL A 73 -8.33 -18.11 7.34
N TYR A 74 -8.27 -19.13 6.47
CA TYR A 74 -8.91 -20.43 6.71
C TYR A 74 -8.43 -21.09 7.99
N ALA A 75 -7.14 -20.99 8.30
CA ALA A 75 -6.56 -21.51 9.55
C ALA A 75 -6.92 -20.68 10.80
N GLY A 76 -7.70 -19.60 10.66
CA GLY A 76 -8.14 -18.74 11.78
C GLY A 76 -7.12 -17.68 12.20
N GLY A 77 -6.01 -17.53 11.48
CA GLY A 77 -5.00 -16.48 11.68
C GLY A 77 -5.28 -15.21 10.87
N PHE A 78 -4.27 -14.35 10.82
CA PHE A 78 -4.17 -13.23 9.90
C PHE A 78 -2.78 -13.20 9.26
N TYR A 79 -2.65 -12.60 8.08
CA TYR A 79 -1.37 -12.62 7.37
C TYR A 79 -0.65 -11.27 7.40
N SER A 80 0.68 -11.34 7.23
CA SER A 80 1.51 -10.18 6.91
C SER A 80 2.54 -10.58 5.87
N VAL A 81 2.64 -9.80 4.80
CA VAL A 81 3.61 -10.04 3.73
C VAL A 81 4.98 -9.52 4.15
N LEU A 82 5.96 -10.39 4.07
CA LEU A 82 7.37 -10.09 4.31
C LEU A 82 8.05 -9.92 2.94
N ASN A 83 8.19 -8.69 2.47
CA ASN A 83 8.68 -8.39 1.13
C ASN A 83 10.13 -8.87 0.95
N THR A 84 10.35 -9.82 0.04
CA THR A 84 11.63 -10.50 -0.21
C THR A 84 12.73 -9.57 -0.73
N GLU A 85 12.39 -8.37 -1.18
CA GLU A 85 13.33 -7.38 -1.71
C GLU A 85 13.86 -6.41 -0.65
N LEU A 86 13.31 -6.45 0.56
CA LEU A 86 13.78 -5.62 1.66
C LEU A 86 15.12 -6.13 2.23
N PRO A 87 15.99 -5.23 2.72
CA PRO A 87 17.19 -5.61 3.44
C PRO A 87 16.90 -6.56 4.60
N GLN A 88 17.85 -7.50 4.86
CA GLN A 88 17.70 -8.49 5.93
C GLN A 88 17.40 -7.86 7.29
N ASN A 89 18.11 -6.80 7.68
CA ASN A 89 17.91 -6.12 8.96
C ASN A 89 16.49 -5.56 9.08
N ARG A 90 15.97 -4.98 7.99
CA ARG A 90 14.61 -4.46 7.93
C ARG A 90 13.57 -5.58 8.11
N LEU A 91 13.76 -6.70 7.44
CA LEU A 91 12.90 -7.89 7.58
C LEU A 91 12.94 -8.45 9.00
N GLN A 92 14.12 -8.55 9.60
CA GLN A 92 14.26 -9.03 10.97
C GLN A 92 13.58 -8.11 11.98
N THR A 93 13.68 -6.79 11.81
CA THR A 93 12.96 -5.81 12.63
C THR A 93 11.45 -5.97 12.46
N THR A 94 10.95 -6.10 11.22
CA THR A 94 9.53 -6.35 10.94
C THR A 94 9.05 -7.63 11.61
N VAL A 95 9.78 -8.73 11.46
CA VAL A 95 9.45 -10.03 12.08
C VAL A 95 9.52 -9.98 13.61
N SER A 96 10.42 -9.18 14.17
CA SER A 96 10.49 -8.96 15.63
C SER A 96 9.22 -8.27 16.15
N VAL A 97 8.72 -7.25 15.44
CA VAL A 97 7.47 -6.56 15.80
C VAL A 97 6.25 -7.45 15.58
N LEU A 98 6.15 -8.08 14.41
CA LEU A 98 5.02 -8.95 14.04
C LEU A 98 4.93 -10.17 14.95
N ASN A 99 6.08 -10.72 15.34
CA ASN A 99 6.21 -11.97 16.11
C ASN A 99 5.35 -13.12 15.56
N PRO A 100 5.48 -13.48 14.27
CA PRO A 100 4.61 -14.45 13.64
C PRO A 100 4.82 -15.86 14.26
N LYS A 101 3.74 -16.60 14.36
CA LYS A 101 3.75 -17.97 14.88
C LYS A 101 4.46 -18.92 13.93
N VAL A 102 4.29 -18.67 12.63
CA VAL A 102 4.89 -19.43 11.53
C VAL A 102 5.19 -18.48 10.38
N ILE A 103 6.24 -18.76 9.62
CA ILE A 103 6.55 -18.10 8.36
C ILE A 103 6.37 -19.13 7.25
N VAL A 104 5.47 -18.81 6.32
CA VAL A 104 5.27 -19.58 5.08
C VAL A 104 6.19 -19.00 4.01
N THR A 105 6.93 -19.86 3.33
CA THR A 105 7.85 -19.48 2.25
C THR A 105 7.74 -20.46 1.09
N SER A 106 8.31 -20.14 -0.07
CA SER A 106 8.47 -21.10 -1.17
C SER A 106 9.72 -21.96 -0.96
N GLU A 107 9.77 -23.14 -1.61
CA GLU A 107 10.99 -23.99 -1.62
C GLU A 107 12.22 -23.20 -2.08
N SER A 108 12.07 -22.34 -3.09
CA SER A 108 13.15 -21.51 -3.63
C SER A 108 13.75 -20.52 -2.63
N LEU A 109 12.97 -20.06 -1.66
CA LEU A 109 13.36 -19.08 -0.65
C LEU A 109 13.67 -19.71 0.72
N LEU A 110 13.49 -21.04 0.89
CA LEU A 110 13.59 -21.72 2.17
C LEU A 110 14.92 -21.48 2.88
N GLU A 111 16.03 -21.63 2.18
CA GLU A 111 17.36 -21.45 2.78
C GLU A 111 17.63 -19.98 3.16
N THR A 112 17.13 -19.05 2.37
CA THR A 112 17.20 -17.62 2.69
C THR A 112 16.33 -17.29 3.90
N ALA A 113 15.10 -17.83 3.97
CA ALA A 113 14.21 -17.65 5.11
C ALA A 113 14.83 -18.21 6.41
N LYS A 114 15.39 -19.41 6.38
CA LYS A 114 16.09 -20.01 7.53
C LYS A 114 17.28 -19.15 8.01
N LYS A 115 18.04 -18.60 7.06
CA LYS A 115 19.16 -17.70 7.36
C LYS A 115 18.68 -16.37 7.98
N TYR A 116 17.58 -15.80 7.48
CA TYR A 116 17.10 -14.50 7.93
C TYR A 116 16.31 -14.60 9.24
N PHE A 117 15.62 -15.72 9.47
CA PHE A 117 14.72 -15.93 10.61
C PHE A 117 15.04 -17.22 11.37
N PRO A 118 16.28 -17.41 11.87
CA PRO A 118 16.75 -18.70 12.42
C PRO A 118 15.95 -19.19 13.63
N GLU A 119 15.31 -18.27 14.37
CA GLU A 119 14.54 -18.61 15.58
C GLU A 119 13.04 -18.82 15.29
N ARG A 120 12.62 -18.71 14.03
CA ARG A 120 11.20 -18.81 13.65
C ARG A 120 10.88 -20.19 13.06
N LYS A 121 9.65 -20.62 13.28
CA LYS A 121 9.14 -21.81 12.57
C LYS A 121 8.88 -21.45 11.12
N ILE A 122 9.57 -22.10 10.20
CA ILE A 122 9.47 -21.88 8.76
C ILE A 122 8.94 -23.15 8.12
N VAL A 123 7.99 -22.99 7.22
CA VAL A 123 7.37 -24.09 6.45
C VAL A 123 7.27 -23.67 4.98
N THR A 124 7.34 -24.63 4.06
CA THR A 124 7.15 -24.33 2.65
C THR A 124 5.67 -24.40 2.26
N PHE A 125 5.26 -23.54 1.35
CA PHE A 125 3.92 -23.54 0.79
C PHE A 125 3.65 -24.88 0.10
N GLU A 126 4.62 -25.39 -0.62
CA GLU A 126 4.55 -26.65 -1.37
C GLU A 126 4.35 -27.86 -0.46
N ASP A 127 4.94 -27.86 0.74
CA ASP A 127 4.70 -28.93 1.72
C ASP A 127 3.29 -28.85 2.32
N LEU A 128 2.84 -27.64 2.67
CA LEU A 128 1.50 -27.43 3.20
C LEU A 128 0.42 -27.81 2.17
N ALA A 129 0.66 -27.53 0.88
CA ALA A 129 -0.27 -27.82 -0.21
C ALA A 129 -0.48 -29.32 -0.48
N LYS A 130 0.37 -30.20 0.07
CA LYS A 130 0.20 -31.67 -0.04
C LYS A 130 -0.92 -32.20 0.86
N SER A 131 -1.42 -31.39 1.79
CA SER A 131 -2.49 -31.79 2.71
C SER A 131 -3.83 -31.89 1.98
N GLU A 132 -4.67 -32.82 2.38
CA GLU A 132 -6.08 -32.81 1.95
C GLU A 132 -6.87 -31.78 2.77
N PRO A 133 -7.85 -31.08 2.18
CA PRO A 133 -8.64 -30.09 2.90
C PRO A 133 -9.60 -30.74 3.88
N ASP A 134 -9.58 -30.32 5.14
CA ASP A 134 -10.55 -30.68 6.17
C ASP A 134 -11.56 -29.53 6.34
N TYR A 135 -12.59 -29.55 5.52
CA TYR A 135 -13.65 -28.53 5.54
C TYR A 135 -14.44 -28.48 6.85
N ALA A 136 -14.57 -29.63 7.57
CA ALA A 136 -15.26 -29.67 8.85
C ALA A 136 -14.48 -28.88 9.90
N LYS A 137 -13.16 -29.11 10.00
CA LYS A 137 -12.26 -28.41 10.90
C LYS A 137 -12.19 -26.91 10.57
N LEU A 138 -12.02 -26.56 9.29
CA LEU A 138 -11.99 -25.17 8.86
C LEU A 138 -13.31 -24.46 9.13
N GLY A 139 -14.45 -25.15 8.99
CA GLY A 139 -15.77 -24.64 9.35
C GLY A 139 -15.92 -24.39 10.85
N GLU A 140 -15.41 -25.29 11.70
CA GLU A 140 -15.36 -25.08 13.15
C GLU A 140 -14.51 -23.85 13.51
N ILE A 141 -13.29 -23.73 12.97
CA ILE A 141 -12.41 -22.57 13.16
C ILE A 141 -13.17 -21.29 12.80
N ARG A 142 -13.81 -21.25 11.64
CA ARG A 142 -14.57 -20.09 11.15
C ARG A 142 -15.74 -19.72 12.06
N SER A 143 -16.40 -20.70 12.70
CA SER A 143 -17.53 -20.44 13.60
C SER A 143 -17.15 -19.62 14.83
N HIS A 144 -15.88 -19.57 15.20
CA HIS A 144 -15.34 -18.78 16.31
C HIS A 144 -14.82 -17.41 15.90
N LYS A 145 -14.88 -17.05 14.60
CA LYS A 145 -14.38 -15.78 14.06
C LYS A 145 -15.49 -14.74 13.96
N ILE A 146 -15.12 -13.49 14.16
CA ILE A 146 -16.00 -12.32 13.95
C ILE A 146 -15.37 -11.36 12.93
N ASP A 147 -16.17 -10.51 12.34
CA ASP A 147 -15.73 -9.61 11.26
C ASP A 147 -14.76 -8.51 11.71
N THR A 148 -14.65 -8.26 13.01
CA THR A 148 -13.65 -7.35 13.60
C THR A 148 -12.32 -8.03 13.92
N ASP A 149 -12.18 -9.34 13.67
CA ASP A 149 -10.89 -9.99 13.77
C ASP A 149 -9.92 -9.46 12.72
N PRO A 150 -8.60 -9.39 13.02
CA PRO A 150 -7.58 -9.02 12.06
C PRO A 150 -7.62 -9.90 10.81
N LEU A 151 -7.46 -9.28 9.65
CA LEU A 151 -7.31 -9.93 8.35
C LEU A 151 -5.87 -9.91 7.89
N TYR A 152 -5.25 -8.74 7.95
CA TYR A 152 -3.85 -8.57 7.61
C TYR A 152 -3.17 -7.44 8.39
N ILE A 153 -1.84 -7.46 8.36
CA ILE A 153 -1.00 -6.35 8.82
C ILE A 153 -0.08 -5.93 7.68
N ASN A 154 -0.12 -4.64 7.32
CA ASN A 154 0.86 -4.02 6.44
C ASN A 154 1.81 -3.13 7.23
N PHE A 155 3.11 -3.25 6.96
CA PHE A 155 4.13 -2.45 7.61
C PHE A 155 4.50 -1.23 6.78
N THR A 156 4.56 -0.07 7.43
CA THR A 156 5.00 1.19 6.82
C THR A 156 6.22 1.74 7.56
N SER A 157 6.90 2.71 6.95
CA SER A 157 7.98 3.44 7.62
C SER A 157 7.50 4.11 8.90
N GLY A 158 8.35 4.13 9.91
CA GLY A 158 8.06 4.75 11.19
C GLY A 158 9.05 5.84 11.53
N SER A 159 8.59 6.99 12.01
CA SER A 159 9.45 8.10 12.44
C SER A 159 10.48 7.73 13.52
N THR A 160 10.24 6.65 14.26
CA THR A 160 11.16 6.08 15.26
C THR A 160 12.14 5.06 14.69
N GLY A 161 12.03 4.70 13.39
CA GLY A 161 12.81 3.69 12.70
C GLY A 161 12.30 2.26 12.82
N THR A 162 11.44 2.01 13.77
CA THR A 162 10.74 0.74 13.84
C THR A 162 9.53 0.78 12.90
N PRO A 163 9.39 -0.19 11.98
CA PRO A 163 8.22 -0.26 11.12
C PRO A 163 6.92 -0.31 11.92
N LYS A 164 5.91 0.43 11.46
CA LYS A 164 4.57 0.44 12.07
C LYS A 164 3.70 -0.58 11.35
N GLY A 165 3.22 -1.60 12.05
CA GLY A 165 2.26 -2.58 11.52
C GLY A 165 0.84 -2.05 11.66
N ILE A 166 0.14 -1.78 10.56
CA ILE A 166 -1.26 -1.34 10.56
C ILE A 166 -2.15 -2.58 10.49
N VAL A 167 -3.01 -2.75 11.50
CA VAL A 167 -3.91 -3.91 11.63
C VAL A 167 -5.25 -3.58 10.98
N VAL A 168 -5.60 -4.32 9.95
CA VAL A 168 -6.89 -4.16 9.25
C VAL A 168 -7.75 -5.39 9.47
N CYS A 169 -9.03 -5.20 9.77
CA CYS A 169 -9.97 -6.29 10.04
C CYS A 169 -10.80 -6.65 8.79
N HIS A 170 -11.50 -7.80 8.87
CA HIS A 170 -12.39 -8.26 7.81
C HIS A 170 -13.47 -7.25 7.48
N ARG A 171 -14.14 -6.67 8.51
CA ARG A 171 -15.23 -5.70 8.34
C ARG A 171 -14.79 -4.52 7.48
N SER A 172 -13.61 -3.95 7.76
CA SER A 172 -13.10 -2.78 7.04
C SER A 172 -12.88 -3.09 5.57
N VAL A 173 -12.32 -4.26 5.25
CA VAL A 173 -12.11 -4.69 3.85
C VAL A 173 -13.44 -5.02 3.16
N ILE A 174 -14.36 -5.70 3.84
CA ILE A 174 -15.67 -6.06 3.27
C ILE A 174 -16.45 -4.80 2.92
N ASP A 175 -16.58 -3.86 3.86
CA ASP A 175 -17.32 -2.61 3.65
C ASP A 175 -16.71 -1.78 2.51
N PHE A 176 -15.39 -1.59 2.54
CA PHE A 176 -14.68 -0.84 1.50
C PHE A 176 -14.83 -1.49 0.11
N ILE A 177 -14.60 -2.79 -0.02
CA ILE A 177 -14.64 -3.50 -1.31
C ILE A 177 -16.08 -3.60 -1.86
N ASP A 178 -17.09 -3.71 -1.00
CA ASP A 178 -18.48 -3.69 -1.43
C ASP A 178 -18.83 -2.39 -2.13
N HIS A 179 -18.49 -1.26 -1.54
CA HIS A 179 -18.70 0.05 -2.15
C HIS A 179 -17.78 0.32 -3.34
N PHE A 180 -16.50 -0.09 -3.24
CA PHE A 180 -15.52 0.11 -4.30
C PHE A 180 -15.93 -0.55 -5.60
N THR A 181 -16.32 -1.82 -5.55
CA THR A 181 -16.71 -2.56 -6.76
C THR A 181 -18.04 -2.05 -7.36
N GLU A 182 -19.00 -1.66 -6.50
CA GLU A 182 -20.29 -1.11 -6.94
C GLU A 182 -20.11 0.25 -7.63
N ILE A 183 -19.41 1.20 -6.99
CA ILE A 183 -19.23 2.56 -7.49
C ILE A 183 -18.49 2.57 -8.84
N PHE A 184 -17.46 1.73 -8.98
CA PHE A 184 -16.65 1.72 -10.18
C PHE A 184 -17.14 0.73 -11.24
N GLY A 185 -18.11 -0.10 -10.91
CA GLY A 185 -18.69 -1.09 -11.83
C GLY A 185 -17.70 -2.19 -12.18
N ILE A 186 -17.00 -2.74 -11.16
CA ILE A 186 -16.13 -3.90 -11.34
C ILE A 186 -17.00 -5.15 -11.24
N ASP A 187 -16.93 -6.02 -12.24
CA ASP A 187 -17.75 -7.22 -12.33
C ASP A 187 -16.95 -8.46 -12.75
N ASN A 188 -17.67 -9.58 -12.95
CA ASN A 188 -17.06 -10.84 -13.32
C ASN A 188 -16.42 -10.87 -14.73
N ASN A 189 -16.69 -9.90 -15.60
CA ASN A 189 -16.07 -9.82 -16.93
C ASN A 189 -14.71 -9.12 -16.87
N ASP A 190 -14.37 -8.51 -15.74
CA ASP A 190 -13.14 -7.76 -15.62
C ASP A 190 -11.91 -8.67 -15.45
N VAL A 191 -10.78 -8.17 -15.95
CA VAL A 191 -9.44 -8.71 -15.78
C VAL A 191 -8.60 -7.62 -15.11
N ILE A 192 -8.28 -7.82 -13.85
CA ILE A 192 -7.62 -6.83 -12.99
C ILE A 192 -6.10 -7.08 -12.98
N ALA A 193 -5.32 -6.09 -13.41
CA ALA A 193 -3.86 -6.17 -13.37
C ALA A 193 -3.34 -5.70 -12.01
N ASN A 194 -2.83 -6.60 -11.19
CA ASN A 194 -2.18 -6.23 -9.94
C ASN A 194 -0.76 -5.72 -10.18
N GLN A 195 -0.56 -4.42 -10.01
CA GLN A 195 0.74 -3.75 -10.11
C GLN A 195 1.48 -3.73 -8.76
N ALA A 196 0.78 -3.36 -7.69
CA ALA A 196 1.38 -3.11 -6.40
C ALA A 196 2.06 -4.37 -5.81
N PRO A 197 3.17 -4.23 -5.08
CA PRO A 197 3.65 -5.28 -4.20
C PRO A 197 2.59 -5.70 -3.19
N PHE A 198 2.61 -6.94 -2.74
CA PHE A 198 1.58 -7.46 -1.84
C PHE A 198 1.68 -6.94 -0.40
N ASP A 199 2.82 -6.38 0.00
CA ASP A 199 3.00 -5.65 1.25
C ASP A 199 2.43 -4.22 1.23
N PHE A 200 1.81 -3.81 0.10
CA PHE A 200 1.10 -2.54 -0.06
C PHE A 200 -0.40 -2.73 -0.06
N ASP A 201 -1.11 -1.87 0.64
CA ASP A 201 -2.58 -1.87 0.72
C ASP A 201 -3.28 -1.66 -0.62
N VAL A 202 -2.62 -1.07 -1.60
CA VAL A 202 -3.14 -0.98 -2.98
C VAL A 202 -3.50 -2.36 -3.52
N SER A 203 -2.71 -3.41 -3.21
CA SER A 203 -2.96 -4.79 -3.65
C SER A 203 -4.27 -5.39 -3.10
N VAL A 204 -4.73 -4.90 -1.96
CA VAL A 204 -6.00 -5.31 -1.33
C VAL A 204 -7.18 -5.03 -2.27
N LYS A 205 -7.17 -3.89 -2.95
CA LYS A 205 -8.21 -3.53 -3.93
C LYS A 205 -8.25 -4.49 -5.10
N ASP A 206 -7.08 -4.87 -5.61
CA ASP A 206 -6.98 -5.80 -6.74
C ASP A 206 -7.48 -7.19 -6.34
N ILE A 207 -6.93 -7.75 -5.24
CA ILE A 207 -7.19 -9.12 -4.79
C ILE A 207 -8.66 -9.28 -4.38
N TYR A 208 -9.13 -8.41 -3.46
CA TYR A 208 -10.48 -8.60 -2.91
C TYR A 208 -11.59 -8.14 -3.86
N SER A 209 -11.34 -7.19 -4.78
CA SER A 209 -12.29 -6.90 -5.86
C SER A 209 -12.43 -8.09 -6.80
N ALA A 210 -11.33 -8.74 -7.19
CA ALA A 210 -11.37 -9.91 -8.06
C ALA A 210 -12.19 -11.04 -7.42
N VAL A 211 -11.85 -11.45 -6.19
CA VAL A 211 -12.53 -12.58 -5.55
C VAL A 211 -13.97 -12.28 -5.14
N LYS A 212 -14.34 -11.02 -4.91
CA LYS A 212 -15.72 -10.62 -4.64
C LYS A 212 -16.60 -10.74 -5.88
N THR A 213 -16.10 -10.29 -7.02
CA THR A 213 -16.91 -10.13 -8.22
C THR A 213 -16.83 -11.33 -9.18
N GLY A 214 -15.93 -12.28 -8.92
CA GLY A 214 -15.63 -13.34 -9.87
C GLY A 214 -14.78 -12.87 -11.06
N ALA A 215 -14.09 -11.73 -10.95
CA ALA A 215 -13.14 -11.24 -11.95
C ALA A 215 -11.84 -12.08 -11.97
N THR A 216 -10.98 -11.86 -12.94
CA THR A 216 -9.66 -12.51 -12.99
C THR A 216 -8.60 -11.56 -12.47
N LEU A 217 -7.81 -12.02 -11.48
CA LEU A 217 -6.61 -11.30 -11.01
C LEU A 217 -5.40 -11.74 -11.82
N VAL A 218 -4.72 -10.79 -12.46
CA VAL A 218 -3.46 -11.03 -13.17
C VAL A 218 -2.32 -10.38 -12.40
N VAL A 219 -1.41 -11.20 -11.88
CA VAL A 219 -0.24 -10.72 -11.13
C VAL A 219 0.81 -10.25 -12.12
N VAL A 220 1.03 -8.93 -12.18
CA VAL A 220 2.02 -8.34 -13.10
C VAL A 220 3.42 -8.49 -12.52
N PRO A 221 4.37 -9.10 -13.23
CA PRO A 221 5.75 -9.25 -12.76
C PRO A 221 6.45 -7.90 -12.61
N ARG A 222 7.12 -7.70 -11.49
CA ARG A 222 7.79 -6.42 -11.18
C ARG A 222 8.83 -6.02 -12.24
N ARG A 223 9.57 -7.00 -12.79
CA ARG A 223 10.60 -6.74 -13.82
C ARG A 223 10.05 -6.01 -15.06
N MET A 224 8.77 -6.16 -15.37
CA MET A 224 8.14 -5.51 -16.55
C MET A 224 8.08 -3.99 -16.41
N PHE A 225 8.11 -3.45 -15.19
CA PHE A 225 8.18 -2.00 -14.98
C PHE A 225 9.55 -1.40 -15.38
N SER A 226 10.57 -2.23 -15.60
CA SER A 226 11.85 -1.81 -16.21
C SER A 226 11.86 -1.95 -17.74
N ALA A 227 10.80 -2.52 -18.33
CA ALA A 227 10.66 -2.76 -19.76
C ALA A 227 9.24 -2.36 -20.25
N PRO A 228 8.95 -1.06 -20.40
CA PRO A 228 7.59 -0.56 -20.63
C PRO A 228 6.88 -1.13 -21.89
N ALA A 229 7.64 -1.49 -22.94
CA ALA A 229 7.08 -2.16 -24.12
C ALA A 229 6.56 -3.56 -23.78
N GLU A 230 7.36 -4.37 -23.06
CA GLU A 230 6.92 -5.69 -22.59
C GLU A 230 5.71 -5.59 -21.67
N LEU A 231 5.67 -4.57 -20.81
CA LEU A 231 4.53 -4.31 -19.92
C LEU A 231 3.25 -4.06 -20.72
N ILE A 232 3.31 -3.23 -21.76
CA ILE A 232 2.14 -2.93 -22.59
C ILE A 232 1.72 -4.17 -23.40
N ASP A 233 2.67 -4.95 -23.94
CA ASP A 233 2.35 -6.20 -24.60
C ASP A 233 1.66 -7.17 -23.65
N PHE A 234 2.17 -7.31 -22.42
CA PHE A 234 1.54 -8.14 -21.39
C PHE A 234 0.13 -7.69 -21.06
N ILE A 235 -0.12 -6.38 -20.90
CA ILE A 235 -1.45 -5.81 -20.62
C ILE A 235 -2.40 -6.13 -21.79
N CYS A 236 -1.97 -5.94 -23.04
CA CYS A 236 -2.76 -6.23 -24.23
C CYS A 236 -3.06 -7.73 -24.38
N ASP A 237 -2.03 -8.58 -24.26
CA ASP A 237 -2.14 -10.01 -24.48
C ASP A 237 -3.00 -10.70 -23.40
N ARG A 238 -2.93 -10.23 -22.17
CA ARG A 238 -3.80 -10.67 -21.06
C ARG A 238 -5.17 -10.02 -21.07
N ARG A 239 -5.48 -9.11 -22.06
CA ARG A 239 -6.76 -8.43 -22.21
C ARG A 239 -7.22 -7.73 -20.93
N ILE A 240 -6.28 -7.06 -20.26
CA ILE A 240 -6.56 -6.33 -19.02
C ILE A 240 -7.67 -5.30 -19.26
N THR A 241 -8.63 -5.21 -18.34
CA THR A 241 -9.72 -4.23 -18.37
C THR A 241 -9.60 -3.18 -17.26
N VAL A 242 -8.98 -3.54 -16.12
CA VAL A 242 -8.89 -2.69 -14.93
C VAL A 242 -7.46 -2.55 -14.48
N MET A 243 -7.04 -1.31 -14.27
CA MET A 243 -5.76 -0.94 -13.69
C MET A 243 -6.00 -0.12 -12.42
N ILE A 244 -5.66 -0.66 -11.22
CA ILE A 244 -5.75 0.05 -9.94
C ILE A 244 -4.30 0.29 -9.47
N TRP A 245 -3.66 1.32 -10.02
CA TRP A 245 -2.21 1.45 -9.98
C TRP A 245 -1.73 2.70 -9.24
N ALA A 246 -0.52 2.64 -8.72
CA ALA A 246 0.16 3.82 -8.24
C ALA A 246 0.40 4.81 -9.40
N VAL A 247 0.32 6.12 -9.10
CA VAL A 247 0.56 7.19 -10.09
C VAL A 247 1.94 7.03 -10.72
N SER A 248 2.97 6.69 -9.95
CA SER A 248 4.35 6.48 -10.45
C SER A 248 4.42 5.41 -11.54
N ALA A 249 3.65 4.32 -11.44
CA ALA A 249 3.61 3.28 -12.46
C ALA A 249 2.94 3.75 -13.76
N LEU A 250 1.88 4.55 -13.67
CA LEU A 250 1.25 5.17 -14.84
C LEU A 250 2.18 6.20 -15.47
N CYS A 251 2.86 7.01 -14.67
CA CYS A 251 3.84 7.98 -15.16
C CYS A 251 5.00 7.32 -15.92
N LEU A 252 5.42 6.13 -15.52
CA LEU A 252 6.44 5.36 -16.24
C LEU A 252 5.98 5.03 -17.66
N ILE A 253 4.78 4.47 -17.82
CA ILE A 253 4.17 4.17 -19.14
C ILE A 253 4.14 5.43 -20.01
N SER A 254 3.67 6.56 -19.45
CA SER A 254 3.58 7.83 -20.18
C SER A 254 4.94 8.41 -20.54
N THR A 255 5.92 8.34 -19.64
CA THR A 255 7.27 8.90 -19.84
C THR A 255 8.04 8.19 -20.95
N PHE A 256 7.88 6.87 -21.03
CA PHE A 256 8.51 6.05 -22.06
C PHE A 256 7.69 5.93 -23.35
N HIS A 257 6.58 6.67 -23.47
CA HIS A 257 5.71 6.65 -24.64
C HIS A 257 5.23 5.25 -25.02
N ALA A 258 5.03 4.39 -24.03
CA ALA A 258 4.71 3.00 -24.27
C ALA A 258 3.31 2.81 -24.92
N LEU A 259 2.38 3.74 -24.70
CA LEU A 259 1.05 3.74 -25.36
C LEU A 259 1.14 4.07 -26.84
N ASP A 260 2.16 4.82 -27.30
CA ASP A 260 2.39 5.09 -28.72
C ASP A 260 2.87 3.83 -29.47
N TYR A 261 3.53 2.92 -28.76
CA TYR A 261 3.95 1.61 -29.29
C TYR A 261 2.76 0.67 -29.48
N ARG A 262 1.92 0.51 -28.45
CA ARG A 262 0.73 -0.34 -28.49
C ARG A 262 -0.29 0.16 -27.47
N THR A 263 -1.55 0.31 -27.91
CA THR A 263 -2.64 0.76 -27.03
C THR A 263 -3.42 -0.43 -26.50
N PRO A 264 -3.59 -0.57 -25.16
CA PRO A 264 -4.37 -1.65 -24.56
C PRO A 264 -5.88 -1.32 -24.60
N GLU A 265 -6.49 -1.50 -25.75
CA GLU A 265 -7.88 -1.10 -26.05
C GLU A 265 -8.95 -1.73 -25.13
N THR A 266 -8.62 -2.84 -24.46
CA THR A 266 -9.52 -3.49 -23.50
C THR A 266 -9.59 -2.77 -22.16
N VAL A 267 -8.60 -1.92 -21.82
CA VAL A 267 -8.57 -1.17 -20.57
C VAL A 267 -9.68 -0.10 -20.59
N ASN A 268 -10.61 -0.25 -19.67
CA ASN A 268 -11.77 0.64 -19.56
C ASN A 268 -11.91 1.31 -18.17
N LYS A 269 -11.07 0.93 -17.20
CA LYS A 269 -11.03 1.51 -15.86
C LYS A 269 -9.59 1.71 -15.44
N ILE A 270 -9.22 2.96 -15.14
CA ILE A 270 -7.88 3.35 -14.62
C ILE A 270 -8.09 4.11 -13.33
N LEU A 271 -7.83 3.45 -12.21
CA LEU A 271 -7.95 4.01 -10.87
C LEU A 271 -6.55 4.21 -10.32
N PHE A 272 -6.25 5.39 -9.83
CA PHE A 272 -4.90 5.71 -9.36
C PHE A 272 -4.91 6.38 -7.99
N SER A 273 -3.86 6.14 -7.24
CA SER A 273 -3.69 6.67 -5.88
C SER A 273 -2.22 6.84 -5.51
N GLY A 274 -1.99 7.38 -4.34
CA GLY A 274 -0.69 7.45 -3.71
C GLY A 274 0.04 8.77 -3.93
N GLU A 275 -0.05 9.36 -5.09
CA GLU A 275 0.64 10.60 -5.46
C GLU A 275 -0.28 11.50 -6.27
N VAL A 276 0.12 12.77 -6.44
CA VAL A 276 -0.61 13.68 -7.34
C VAL A 276 -0.35 13.27 -8.80
N MET A 277 -1.42 13.01 -9.56
CA MET A 277 -1.32 12.65 -10.97
C MET A 277 -0.87 13.85 -11.82
N PRO A 278 0.30 13.78 -12.50
CA PRO A 278 0.72 14.82 -13.41
C PRO A 278 -0.25 14.94 -14.62
N LEU A 279 -0.72 16.16 -14.89
CA LEU A 279 -1.68 16.41 -15.99
C LEU A 279 -1.15 15.96 -17.34
N LYS A 280 0.17 16.03 -17.58
CA LYS A 280 0.78 15.54 -18.81
C LYS A 280 0.58 14.04 -18.99
N ALA A 281 0.77 13.26 -17.92
CA ALA A 281 0.56 11.82 -17.95
C ALA A 281 -0.92 11.49 -18.15
N LEU A 282 -1.81 12.18 -17.43
CA LEU A 282 -3.25 12.02 -17.61
C LEU A 282 -3.69 12.30 -19.05
N LYS A 283 -3.22 13.40 -19.66
CA LYS A 283 -3.53 13.75 -21.06
C LYS A 283 -3.02 12.70 -22.04
N ASN A 284 -1.83 12.12 -21.80
CA ASN A 284 -1.31 11.03 -22.63
C ASN A 284 -2.22 9.78 -22.56
N PHE A 285 -2.64 9.37 -21.35
CA PHE A 285 -3.58 8.25 -21.20
C PHE A 285 -4.93 8.53 -21.87
N ARG A 286 -5.51 9.72 -21.66
CA ARG A 286 -6.80 10.10 -22.27
C ARG A 286 -6.76 10.15 -23.79
N SER A 287 -5.63 10.53 -24.40
CA SER A 287 -5.50 10.54 -25.86
C SER A 287 -5.49 9.15 -26.47
N HIS A 288 -5.04 8.12 -25.75
CA HIS A 288 -5.01 6.73 -26.22
C HIS A 288 -6.25 5.93 -25.78
N LEU A 289 -6.78 6.23 -24.60
CA LEU A 289 -7.91 5.52 -23.97
C LEU A 289 -9.02 6.52 -23.61
N PRO A 290 -9.63 7.20 -24.58
CA PRO A 290 -10.61 8.29 -24.33
C PRO A 290 -11.90 7.81 -23.65
N ASN A 291 -12.24 6.53 -23.80
CA ASN A 291 -13.45 5.93 -23.23
C ASN A 291 -13.24 5.28 -21.87
N ALA A 292 -12.02 5.26 -21.35
CA ALA A 292 -11.74 4.68 -20.04
C ALA A 292 -12.26 5.60 -18.92
N LYS A 293 -12.77 4.98 -17.85
CA LYS A 293 -13.11 5.67 -16.60
C LYS A 293 -11.83 5.94 -15.82
N TYR A 294 -11.54 7.21 -15.55
CA TYR A 294 -10.42 7.63 -14.72
C TYR A 294 -10.88 8.00 -13.33
N VAL A 295 -10.20 7.51 -12.29
CA VAL A 295 -10.58 7.77 -10.90
C VAL A 295 -9.34 8.12 -10.09
N ASN A 296 -9.37 9.28 -9.42
CA ASN A 296 -8.39 9.62 -8.39
C ASN A 296 -8.87 9.13 -7.03
N LEU A 297 -8.04 8.37 -6.34
CA LEU A 297 -8.33 7.78 -5.04
C LEU A 297 -7.36 8.36 -4.00
N TYR A 298 -7.86 8.66 -2.81
CA TYR A 298 -7.04 9.12 -1.69
C TYR A 298 -7.35 8.36 -0.41
N GLY A 299 -6.30 8.05 0.33
CA GLY A 299 -6.37 7.50 1.68
C GLY A 299 -5.00 7.00 2.14
N PRO A 300 -4.73 7.01 3.46
CA PRO A 300 -3.63 6.28 4.07
C PRO A 300 -4.02 4.85 4.42
N THR A 301 -3.03 4.00 4.69
CA THR A 301 -3.21 2.58 5.03
C THR A 301 -4.06 2.39 6.29
N GLU A 302 -4.04 3.35 7.22
CA GLU A 302 -4.78 3.35 8.48
C GLU A 302 -6.30 3.47 8.32
N ILE A 303 -6.78 3.70 7.10
CA ILE A 303 -8.20 3.72 6.75
C ILE A 303 -8.52 2.74 5.61
N THR A 304 -7.87 1.59 5.59
CA THR A 304 -8.11 0.49 4.65
C THR A 304 -8.11 0.98 3.20
N CYS A 305 -6.94 1.32 2.69
CA CYS A 305 -6.66 1.77 1.32
C CYS A 305 -7.06 3.21 0.99
N ASN A 306 -8.34 3.53 0.92
CA ASN A 306 -8.81 4.85 0.48
C ASN A 306 -10.10 5.25 1.19
N CYS A 307 -10.22 6.54 1.55
CA CYS A 307 -11.44 7.10 2.14
C CYS A 307 -12.19 8.06 1.21
N THR A 308 -11.55 8.56 0.16
CA THR A 308 -12.21 9.43 -0.82
C THR A 308 -11.89 9.04 -2.26
N TYR A 309 -12.76 9.46 -3.17
CA TYR A 309 -12.60 9.26 -4.60
C TYR A 309 -13.16 10.43 -5.41
N HIS A 310 -12.55 10.67 -6.58
CA HIS A 310 -13.04 11.58 -7.59
C HIS A 310 -13.04 10.87 -8.95
N ILE A 311 -14.23 10.72 -9.55
CA ILE A 311 -14.36 10.22 -10.93
C ILE A 311 -14.10 11.40 -11.85
N LEU A 312 -13.08 11.29 -12.70
CA LEU A 312 -12.67 12.39 -13.55
C LEU A 312 -13.68 12.61 -14.68
N ASP A 313 -14.04 13.88 -14.86
CA ASP A 313 -14.75 14.32 -16.06
C ASP A 313 -13.75 14.43 -17.21
N ASN A 314 -14.07 13.78 -18.35
CA ASN A 314 -13.18 13.76 -19.51
C ASN A 314 -13.06 15.13 -20.19
N ASP A 315 -14.05 16.00 -20.04
CA ASP A 315 -14.07 17.35 -20.62
C ASP A 315 -13.35 18.38 -19.73
N CYS A 316 -13.03 18.05 -18.46
CA CYS A 316 -12.31 18.93 -17.55
C CYS A 316 -10.79 18.82 -17.74
N ASP A 317 -10.10 19.95 -17.78
CA ASP A 317 -8.64 20.01 -17.94
C ASP A 317 -7.86 19.90 -16.64
N TYR A 318 -8.53 20.09 -15.50
CA TYR A 318 -7.95 20.03 -14.13
C TYR A 318 -6.77 20.97 -13.91
N ALA A 319 -6.77 22.15 -14.55
CA ALA A 319 -5.67 23.11 -14.43
C ALA A 319 -5.35 23.50 -12.98
N ASP A 320 -6.36 23.55 -12.10
CA ASP A 320 -6.23 23.85 -10.67
C ASP A 320 -5.93 22.61 -9.79
N GLY A 321 -5.65 21.46 -10.41
CA GLY A 321 -5.40 20.17 -9.76
C GLY A 321 -6.60 19.25 -9.73
N ILE A 322 -6.32 17.95 -9.61
CA ILE A 322 -7.35 16.92 -9.53
C ILE A 322 -7.82 16.82 -8.07
N PRO A 323 -9.13 16.96 -7.78
CA PRO A 323 -9.64 16.75 -6.42
C PRO A 323 -9.33 15.34 -5.90
N ILE A 324 -9.15 15.20 -4.59
CA ILE A 324 -9.20 13.90 -3.92
C ILE A 324 -10.66 13.47 -3.67
N GLY A 325 -11.59 14.36 -3.95
CA GLY A 325 -13.00 14.10 -4.15
C GLY A 325 -13.84 14.04 -2.87
N LYS A 326 -14.77 13.09 -2.83
CA LYS A 326 -15.76 12.89 -1.77
C LYS A 326 -15.56 11.56 -1.05
N PRO A 327 -16.03 11.43 0.20
CA PRO A 327 -15.94 10.19 0.96
C PRO A 327 -16.64 9.01 0.28
N PHE A 328 -16.12 7.79 0.51
CA PHE A 328 -16.86 6.56 0.27
C PHE A 328 -18.07 6.47 1.21
N PRO A 329 -19.12 5.71 0.86
CA PRO A 329 -20.18 5.38 1.81
C PRO A 329 -19.61 4.76 3.09
N ASN A 330 -20.27 4.99 4.23
CA ASN A 330 -19.83 4.60 5.57
C ASN A 330 -18.51 5.23 6.05
N GLU A 331 -17.94 6.16 5.28
CA GLU A 331 -16.81 7.00 5.66
C GLU A 331 -17.27 8.45 5.84
N ASP A 332 -16.75 9.12 6.86
CA ASP A 332 -16.90 10.57 7.03
C ASP A 332 -15.52 11.21 7.15
N VAL A 333 -15.23 12.12 6.22
CA VAL A 333 -13.97 12.85 6.15
C VAL A 333 -14.23 14.29 6.56
N ILE A 334 -13.68 14.68 7.69
CA ILE A 334 -13.84 16.01 8.29
C ILE A 334 -12.53 16.78 8.22
N LEU A 335 -12.61 18.08 8.00
CA LEU A 335 -11.46 18.98 8.13
C LEU A 335 -11.49 19.65 9.51
N LEU A 336 -10.38 19.55 10.24
CA LEU A 336 -10.21 20.21 11.54
C LEU A 336 -9.13 21.29 11.48
N ASP A 337 -9.38 22.42 12.15
CA ASP A 337 -8.38 23.45 12.40
C ASP A 337 -7.46 23.07 13.59
N GLU A 338 -6.50 23.93 13.91
CA GLU A 338 -5.56 23.74 15.03
C GLU A 338 -6.25 23.72 16.41
N ASN A 339 -7.45 24.28 16.51
CA ASN A 339 -8.26 24.31 17.72
C ASN A 339 -9.32 23.19 17.76
N ASN A 340 -9.25 22.23 16.82
CA ASN A 340 -10.20 21.14 16.64
C ASN A 340 -11.63 21.59 16.24
N ASN A 341 -11.79 22.77 15.67
CA ASN A 341 -13.06 23.18 15.10
C ASN A 341 -13.22 22.60 13.69
N ARG A 342 -14.45 22.20 13.35
CA ARG A 342 -14.77 21.74 11.98
C ARG A 342 -14.66 22.91 11.00
N ILE A 343 -13.97 22.65 9.88
CA ILE A 343 -13.92 23.58 8.73
C ILE A 343 -14.90 23.07 7.69
N SER A 344 -15.80 23.97 7.26
CA SER A 344 -16.73 23.77 6.13
C SER A 344 -16.63 24.89 5.08
N GLU A 345 -15.80 25.89 5.34
CA GLU A 345 -15.61 27.05 4.47
C GLU A 345 -14.75 26.66 3.25
N ILE A 346 -15.21 27.07 2.04
CA ILE A 346 -14.49 26.87 0.78
C ILE A 346 -13.11 27.55 0.86
N GLY A 347 -12.08 26.85 0.42
CA GLY A 347 -10.70 27.35 0.34
C GLY A 347 -9.93 27.35 1.66
N LYS A 348 -10.59 27.19 2.80
CA LYS A 348 -9.92 27.15 4.11
C LYS A 348 -9.26 25.78 4.31
N VAL A 349 -7.97 25.80 4.64
CA VAL A 349 -7.17 24.60 4.83
C VAL A 349 -7.34 24.05 6.24
N GLY A 350 -7.53 22.73 6.35
CA GLY A 350 -7.57 21.98 7.60
C GLY A 350 -6.95 20.60 7.48
N GLU A 351 -6.74 19.94 8.62
CA GLU A 351 -6.27 18.57 8.67
C GLU A 351 -7.39 17.62 8.33
N ILE A 352 -7.10 16.68 7.44
CA ILE A 352 -8.00 15.56 7.12
C ILE A 352 -8.05 14.62 8.31
N CYS A 353 -9.26 14.42 8.85
CA CYS A 353 -9.54 13.43 9.87
C CYS A 353 -10.65 12.51 9.37
N VAL A 354 -10.52 11.21 9.62
CA VAL A 354 -11.44 10.20 9.05
C VAL A 354 -12.06 9.38 10.16
N ARG A 355 -13.36 9.11 10.05
CA ARG A 355 -14.10 8.12 10.84
C ARG A 355 -14.92 7.25 9.90
N GLY A 356 -15.23 6.05 10.33
CA GLY A 356 -16.06 5.11 9.56
C GLY A 356 -15.62 3.67 9.74
N THR A 357 -16.22 2.80 8.95
CA THR A 357 -16.00 1.35 9.00
C THR A 357 -14.64 0.93 8.44
N ALA A 358 -14.03 1.75 7.57
CA ALA A 358 -12.71 1.47 7.01
C ALA A 358 -11.54 1.83 7.95
N LEU A 359 -11.79 2.39 9.14
CA LEU A 359 -10.71 2.58 10.12
C LEU A 359 -10.03 1.25 10.44
N ALA A 360 -8.70 1.25 10.40
CA ALA A 360 -7.90 0.15 10.92
C ALA A 360 -8.11 -0.02 12.43
N LEU A 361 -7.81 -1.20 12.94
CA LEU A 361 -7.85 -1.47 14.39
C LEU A 361 -6.75 -0.70 15.15
N GLY A 362 -5.79 -0.15 14.44
CA GLY A 362 -4.67 0.61 14.97
C GLY A 362 -3.31 0.04 14.57
N TYR A 363 -2.26 0.52 15.24
CA TYR A 363 -0.90 0.04 15.08
C TYR A 363 -0.63 -1.16 15.99
N TYR A 364 -0.14 -2.24 15.43
CA TYR A 364 0.16 -3.48 16.12
C TYR A 364 1.24 -3.27 17.18
N SER A 365 0.96 -3.68 18.41
CA SER A 365 1.87 -3.57 19.56
C SER A 365 2.45 -2.17 19.78
N ASN A 366 1.73 -1.10 19.40
CA ASN A 366 2.22 0.27 19.52
C ASN A 366 1.18 1.23 20.14
N PRO A 367 0.92 1.12 21.45
CA PRO A 367 -0.11 1.91 22.14
C PRO A 367 0.18 3.42 22.12
N GLU A 368 1.45 3.84 22.14
CA GLU A 368 1.80 5.27 22.13
C GLU A 368 1.41 5.93 20.80
N GLN A 369 1.69 5.28 19.68
CA GLN A 369 1.31 5.81 18.37
C GLN A 369 -0.20 5.73 18.16
N ASN A 370 -0.85 4.67 18.66
CA ASN A 370 -2.30 4.58 18.64
C ASN A 370 -2.96 5.77 19.34
N ALA A 371 -2.51 6.11 20.54
CA ALA A 371 -3.06 7.23 21.31
C ALA A 371 -2.86 8.60 20.63
N LYS A 372 -1.88 8.72 19.71
CA LYS A 372 -1.63 9.97 18.96
C LYS A 372 -2.43 10.08 17.67
N ALA A 373 -2.64 8.95 16.99
CA ALA A 373 -3.19 8.91 15.64
C ALA A 373 -4.69 8.55 15.62
N PHE A 374 -5.10 7.60 16.46
CA PHE A 374 -6.48 7.18 16.62
C PHE A 374 -7.04 7.81 17.91
N VAL A 375 -7.65 8.97 17.77
CA VAL A 375 -8.07 9.79 18.91
C VAL A 375 -9.59 9.89 19.01
N GLN A 376 -10.08 10.26 20.20
CA GLN A 376 -11.48 10.62 20.36
C GLN A 376 -11.83 11.76 19.41
N ASN A 377 -12.96 11.63 18.70
CA ASN A 377 -13.49 12.71 17.86
C ASN A 377 -13.78 13.95 18.74
N PRO A 378 -13.06 15.07 18.54
CA PRO A 378 -13.25 16.26 19.36
C PRO A 378 -14.62 16.93 19.17
N LEU A 379 -15.33 16.60 18.09
CA LEU A 379 -16.67 17.10 17.81
C LEU A 379 -17.77 16.27 18.48
N ASN A 380 -17.42 15.12 19.06
CA ASN A 380 -18.36 14.24 19.74
C ASN A 380 -17.95 14.00 21.21
N PRO A 381 -18.52 14.76 22.14
CA PRO A 381 -18.25 14.61 23.59
C PRO A 381 -19.16 13.58 24.29
N TYR A 382 -20.07 12.93 23.57
CA TYR A 382 -21.17 12.17 24.20
C TYR A 382 -20.89 10.68 24.36
N TYR A 383 -20.08 10.10 23.44
CA TYR A 383 -19.74 8.67 23.46
C TYR A 383 -18.37 8.45 22.78
N PRO A 384 -17.72 7.30 23.06
CA PRO A 384 -16.46 6.96 22.40
C PRO A 384 -16.63 6.83 20.89
N GLU A 385 -15.93 7.68 20.14
CA GLU A 385 -15.89 7.66 18.68
C GLU A 385 -14.50 8.01 18.23
N LEU A 386 -13.81 7.04 17.63
CA LEU A 386 -12.46 7.24 17.13
C LEU A 386 -12.46 7.93 15.77
N ILE A 387 -11.52 8.86 15.61
CA ILE A 387 -11.10 9.38 14.32
C ILE A 387 -9.63 9.07 14.11
N TYR A 388 -9.22 8.87 12.85
CA TYR A 388 -7.82 8.85 12.47
C TYR A 388 -7.38 10.23 12.00
N ARG A 389 -6.30 10.77 12.58
CA ARG A 389 -5.67 12.04 12.18
C ARG A 389 -4.57 11.74 11.16
N THR A 390 -4.79 12.14 9.90
CA THR A 390 -3.91 11.73 8.81
C THR A 390 -2.59 12.49 8.75
N GLY A 391 -2.54 13.70 9.32
CA GLY A 391 -1.46 14.66 9.10
C GLY A 391 -1.48 15.32 7.71
N ASP A 392 -2.37 14.89 6.81
CA ASP A 392 -2.59 15.50 5.51
C ASP A 392 -3.50 16.73 5.63
N LEU A 393 -3.27 17.74 4.81
CA LEU A 393 -4.05 18.97 4.73
C LEU A 393 -4.89 19.00 3.45
N ALA A 394 -6.11 19.48 3.56
CA ALA A 394 -6.99 19.71 2.41
C ALA A 394 -7.85 20.97 2.60
N ARG A 395 -8.51 21.35 1.53
CA ARG A 395 -9.56 22.38 1.51
C ARG A 395 -10.72 21.91 0.65
N TYR A 396 -11.91 22.45 0.90
CA TYR A 396 -13.04 22.25 0.00
C TYR A 396 -12.95 23.19 -1.21
N ASN A 397 -13.27 22.67 -2.40
CA ASN A 397 -13.49 23.46 -3.60
C ASN A 397 -14.95 23.94 -3.69
N GLU A 398 -15.29 24.66 -4.76
CA GLU A 398 -16.65 25.19 -5.00
C GLU A 398 -17.71 24.09 -5.16
N ASN A 399 -17.30 22.89 -5.56
CA ASN A 399 -18.18 21.72 -5.73
C ASN A 399 -18.35 20.92 -4.42
N GLY A 400 -17.75 21.38 -3.30
CA GLY A 400 -17.77 20.67 -2.02
C GLY A 400 -16.86 19.45 -1.97
N GLU A 401 -15.96 19.29 -2.92
CA GLU A 401 -14.99 18.20 -2.95
C GLU A 401 -13.68 18.62 -2.28
N LEU A 402 -12.98 17.64 -1.73
CA LEU A 402 -11.68 17.85 -1.09
C LEU A 402 -10.56 17.98 -2.14
N VAL A 403 -9.70 18.98 -1.94
CA VAL A 403 -8.48 19.21 -2.72
C VAL A 403 -7.30 19.14 -1.77
N PHE A 404 -6.35 18.24 -2.05
CA PHE A 404 -5.14 18.06 -1.25
C PHE A 404 -4.29 19.34 -1.23
N SER A 405 -3.78 19.71 -0.05
CA SER A 405 -3.06 20.98 0.17
C SER A 405 -1.69 20.80 0.84
N GLY A 406 -1.20 19.56 0.94
CA GLY A 406 0.10 19.25 1.55
C GLY A 406 0.01 18.46 2.85
N ARG A 407 1.09 18.48 3.64
CA ARG A 407 1.18 17.79 4.93
C ARG A 407 1.63 18.71 6.05
N LYS A 408 1.28 18.34 7.29
CA LYS A 408 1.76 19.01 8.52
C LYS A 408 3.21 18.63 8.86
N ASP A 409 3.68 17.46 8.42
CA ASP A 409 4.97 16.86 8.71
C ASP A 409 5.85 16.75 7.46
N PHE A 410 7.00 16.09 7.59
CA PHE A 410 7.94 15.85 6.49
C PHE A 410 7.79 14.49 5.82
N GLN A 411 6.68 13.80 6.07
CA GLN A 411 6.38 12.57 5.39
C GLN A 411 6.09 12.83 3.91
N ILE A 412 6.58 11.96 3.07
CA ILE A 412 6.38 12.05 1.61
C ILE A 412 5.83 10.75 1.05
N LYS A 413 5.27 10.84 -0.14
CA LYS A 413 5.01 9.68 -0.99
C LYS A 413 5.97 9.73 -2.18
N TYR A 414 6.74 8.66 -2.36
CA TYR A 414 7.76 8.57 -3.41
C TYR A 414 7.81 7.16 -3.99
N MET A 415 7.65 7.04 -5.30
CA MET A 415 7.57 5.77 -6.03
C MET A 415 6.49 4.83 -5.46
N GLY A 416 5.37 5.39 -5.01
CA GLY A 416 4.29 4.66 -4.36
C GLY A 416 4.51 4.36 -2.86
N HIS A 417 5.72 4.58 -2.34
CA HIS A 417 6.06 4.31 -0.93
C HIS A 417 5.80 5.53 -0.05
N ARG A 418 5.28 5.28 1.15
CA ARG A 418 5.18 6.27 2.23
C ARG A 418 6.50 6.30 2.99
N ILE A 419 7.19 7.44 3.00
CA ILE A 419 8.53 7.60 3.55
C ILE A 419 8.54 8.72 4.59
N GLU A 420 9.06 8.42 5.78
CA GLU A 420 9.41 9.41 6.79
C GLU A 420 10.83 9.90 6.51
N LEU A 421 11.01 11.19 6.20
CA LEU A 421 12.34 11.73 5.96
C LEU A 421 13.24 11.63 7.21
N GLU A 422 12.65 11.70 8.40
CA GLU A 422 13.35 11.51 9.67
C GLU A 422 13.93 10.09 9.83
N GLU A 423 13.32 9.07 9.23
CA GLU A 423 13.89 7.72 9.23
C GLU A 423 15.19 7.70 8.43
N ILE A 424 15.21 8.32 7.25
CA ILE A 424 16.42 8.45 6.43
C ILE A 424 17.50 9.23 7.18
N GLU A 425 17.14 10.34 7.82
CA GLU A 425 18.06 11.20 8.57
C GLU A 425 18.68 10.48 9.77
N ARG A 426 17.88 9.66 10.45
CA ARG A 426 18.39 8.86 11.55
C ARG A 426 19.42 7.83 11.08
N GLU A 427 19.14 7.10 10.00
CA GLU A 427 20.08 6.14 9.44
C GLU A 427 21.35 6.84 8.92
N MET A 428 21.23 8.04 8.33
CA MET A 428 22.38 8.86 7.98
C MET A 428 23.21 9.25 9.21
N SER A 429 22.55 9.69 10.28
CA SER A 429 23.24 10.16 11.49
C SER A 429 23.87 9.03 12.31
N ALA A 430 23.43 7.79 12.12
CA ALA A 430 24.01 6.62 12.79
C ALA A 430 25.36 6.17 12.17
N VAL A 431 25.72 6.71 10.99
CA VAL A 431 26.97 6.34 10.33
C VAL A 431 28.15 7.14 10.90
N ASP A 432 29.20 6.44 11.29
CA ASP A 432 30.42 7.06 11.80
C ASP A 432 30.99 8.08 10.79
N GLY A 433 31.34 9.25 11.31
CA GLY A 433 31.84 10.37 10.49
C GLY A 433 30.76 11.31 9.96
N VAL A 434 29.48 11.11 10.27
CA VAL A 434 28.39 12.06 10.09
C VAL A 434 28.15 12.82 11.40
N GLU A 435 28.27 14.14 11.37
CA GLU A 435 28.03 15.02 12.52
C GLU A 435 26.61 15.59 12.53
N GLN A 436 26.13 15.98 11.37
CA GLN A 436 24.77 16.48 11.13
C GLN A 436 24.29 16.01 9.77
N CYS A 437 22.99 15.75 9.65
CA CYS A 437 22.40 15.43 8.35
C CYS A 437 20.99 15.96 8.22
N CYS A 438 20.51 16.04 6.96
CA CYS A 438 19.14 16.38 6.63
C CYS A 438 18.78 15.79 5.27
N CYS A 439 17.58 15.24 5.15
CA CYS A 439 17.05 14.77 3.89
C CYS A 439 15.88 15.64 3.42
N ILE A 440 15.85 15.97 2.14
CA ILE A 440 14.76 16.72 1.51
C ILE A 440 14.24 15.98 0.29
N PHE A 441 12.99 16.21 -0.05
CA PHE A 441 12.39 15.73 -1.29
C PHE A 441 12.31 16.89 -2.30
N ASP A 442 12.90 16.69 -3.48
CA ASP A 442 12.82 17.64 -4.60
C ASP A 442 11.60 17.26 -5.46
N GLU A 443 10.46 17.89 -5.20
CA GLU A 443 9.20 17.65 -5.91
C GLU A 443 9.33 17.85 -7.44
N LYS A 444 10.12 18.85 -7.88
CA LYS A 444 10.30 19.14 -9.32
C LYS A 444 11.02 18.03 -10.07
N LYS A 445 11.92 17.34 -9.40
CA LYS A 445 12.73 16.25 -9.96
C LYS A 445 12.31 14.89 -9.45
N SER A 446 11.30 14.84 -8.60
CA SER A 446 10.78 13.63 -7.93
C SER A 446 11.92 12.77 -7.40
N ARG A 447 12.73 13.31 -6.46
CA ARG A 447 13.87 12.56 -5.89
C ARG A 447 14.29 13.03 -4.51
N LEU A 448 14.80 12.08 -3.73
CA LEU A 448 15.42 12.31 -2.44
C LEU A 448 16.82 12.92 -2.60
N LYS A 449 17.16 13.86 -1.71
CA LYS A 449 18.48 14.47 -1.60
C LYS A 449 18.90 14.50 -0.13
N GLY A 450 20.04 13.87 0.19
CA GLY A 450 20.69 13.90 1.49
C GLY A 450 21.78 15.00 1.56
N PHE A 451 21.83 15.69 2.68
CA PHE A 451 22.89 16.65 3.01
C PHE A 451 23.53 16.22 4.35
N PHE A 452 24.83 16.35 4.46
CA PHE A 452 25.53 16.04 5.70
C PHE A 452 26.73 16.93 5.94
N VAL A 453 27.06 17.12 7.21
CA VAL A 453 28.32 17.67 7.72
C VAL A 453 29.07 16.50 8.32
N GLY A 454 30.36 16.38 8.07
CA GLY A 454 31.19 15.29 8.59
C GLY A 454 32.40 14.97 7.73
N SER A 455 33.08 13.89 8.09
CA SER A 455 34.35 13.48 7.46
C SER A 455 34.21 12.30 6.48
N ILE A 456 33.11 11.56 6.54
CA ILE A 456 32.86 10.40 5.68
C ILE A 456 32.74 10.77 4.21
N GLU A 457 33.13 9.87 3.31
CA GLU A 457 32.89 10.03 1.88
C GLU A 457 31.44 9.66 1.50
N LYS A 458 30.85 10.39 0.54
CA LYS A 458 29.44 10.25 0.14
C LYS A 458 29.06 8.83 -0.32
N ASP A 459 29.99 8.15 -1.01
CA ASP A 459 29.76 6.82 -1.56
C ASP A 459 29.79 5.75 -0.46
N GLU A 460 30.61 5.96 0.56
CA GLU A 460 30.67 5.14 1.76
C GLU A 460 29.41 5.32 2.62
N LEU A 461 28.95 6.57 2.79
CA LEU A 461 27.68 6.87 3.46
C LEU A 461 26.50 6.18 2.74
N ALA A 462 26.41 6.29 1.41
CA ALA A 462 25.37 5.63 0.63
C ALA A 462 25.40 4.10 0.78
N ALA A 463 26.58 3.50 0.73
CA ALA A 463 26.77 2.06 0.91
C ALA A 463 26.37 1.59 2.32
N SER A 464 26.68 2.40 3.34
CA SER A 464 26.29 2.12 4.73
C SER A 464 24.76 2.14 4.88
N MET A 465 24.10 3.19 4.41
CA MET A 465 22.64 3.31 4.45
C MET A 465 21.94 2.17 3.73
N SER A 466 22.48 1.68 2.63
CA SER A 466 21.89 0.60 1.82
C SER A 466 21.83 -0.76 2.53
N ARG A 467 22.48 -0.91 3.69
CA ARG A 467 22.40 -2.13 4.51
C ARG A 467 21.09 -2.22 5.30
N ASP A 468 20.55 -1.06 5.66
CA ASP A 468 19.40 -0.96 6.57
C ASP A 468 18.17 -0.35 5.90
N LEU A 469 18.37 0.55 4.92
CA LEU A 469 17.30 1.17 4.16
C LEU A 469 17.02 0.45 2.84
N PRO A 470 15.72 0.33 2.46
CA PRO A 470 15.35 -0.06 1.11
C PRO A 470 15.94 0.88 0.06
N ALA A 471 16.24 0.38 -1.14
CA ALA A 471 16.89 1.16 -2.19
C ALA A 471 16.17 2.47 -2.56
N PHE A 472 14.83 2.49 -2.50
CA PHE A 472 14.03 3.70 -2.76
C PHE A 472 14.12 4.76 -1.66
N MET A 473 14.61 4.44 -0.46
CA MET A 473 14.82 5.37 0.64
C MET A 473 16.24 5.95 0.66
N VAL A 474 17.19 5.33 -0.04
CA VAL A 474 18.57 5.86 -0.12
C VAL A 474 18.57 7.07 -1.05
N PRO A 475 18.99 8.29 -0.58
CA PRO A 475 18.96 9.47 -1.42
C PRO A 475 19.84 9.32 -2.67
N GLY A 476 19.24 9.49 -3.85
CA GLY A 476 19.97 9.41 -5.13
C GLY A 476 21.01 10.54 -5.34
N VAL A 477 20.97 11.56 -4.50
CA VAL A 477 21.97 12.65 -4.45
C VAL A 477 22.34 12.86 -2.99
N ILE A 478 23.59 12.61 -2.64
CA ILE A 478 24.16 12.90 -1.31
C ILE A 478 25.20 13.99 -1.48
N ARG A 479 25.13 15.06 -0.66
CA ARG A 479 26.04 16.19 -0.67
C ARG A 479 26.60 16.49 0.72
N ARG A 480 27.91 16.61 0.79
CA ARG A 480 28.60 17.19 1.93
C ARG A 480 28.46 18.71 1.91
N VAL A 481 28.17 19.31 3.03
CA VAL A 481 28.14 20.76 3.25
C VAL A 481 29.05 21.13 4.41
N ASP A 482 29.60 22.34 4.41
CA ASP A 482 30.50 22.79 5.46
C ASP A 482 29.73 23.03 6.77
N GLU A 483 28.49 23.53 6.66
CA GLU A 483 27.58 23.76 7.79
C GLU A 483 26.12 23.56 7.37
N MET A 484 25.25 23.13 8.31
CA MET A 484 23.83 23.08 8.09
C MET A 484 23.21 24.46 8.22
N PRO A 485 22.43 24.94 7.21
CA PRO A 485 21.73 26.21 7.34
C PRO A 485 20.64 26.08 8.41
N LEU A 486 20.57 27.08 9.30
CA LEU A 486 19.59 27.12 10.38
C LEU A 486 18.58 28.23 10.16
N THR A 487 17.35 27.98 10.60
CA THR A 487 16.30 29.01 10.76
C THR A 487 16.62 29.92 11.93
N LYS A 488 15.90 31.04 12.05
CA LYS A 488 16.04 31.97 13.18
C LYS A 488 15.84 31.29 14.56
N ASN A 489 15.15 30.18 14.58
CA ASN A 489 14.86 29.40 15.80
C ASN A 489 15.83 28.24 16.02
N GLY A 490 16.96 28.17 15.30
CA GLY A 490 17.99 27.14 15.45
C GLY A 490 17.67 25.78 14.86
N LYS A 491 16.58 25.63 14.10
CA LYS A 491 16.23 24.38 13.39
C LYS A 491 16.86 24.39 11.99
N ILE A 492 17.16 23.22 11.45
CA ILE A 492 17.67 23.08 10.07
C ILE A 492 16.68 23.69 9.08
N ASP A 493 17.19 24.58 8.23
CA ASP A 493 16.41 25.27 7.19
C ASP A 493 16.38 24.44 5.89
N ARG A 494 15.38 23.54 5.80
CA ARG A 494 15.17 22.67 4.62
C ARG A 494 14.91 23.49 3.34
N LYS A 495 14.31 24.67 3.43
CA LYS A 495 14.07 25.55 2.26
C LYS A 495 15.39 26.04 1.68
N LYS A 496 16.30 26.48 2.54
CA LYS A 496 17.63 26.93 2.12
C LYS A 496 18.47 25.77 1.56
N LEU A 497 18.34 24.55 2.12
CA LEU A 497 18.94 23.35 1.54
C LEU A 497 18.37 23.04 0.14
N ALA A 498 17.08 23.24 -0.09
CA ALA A 498 16.47 23.05 -1.39
C ALA A 498 17.02 24.07 -2.44
N GLU A 499 17.28 25.32 -2.04
CA GLU A 499 17.91 26.34 -2.88
C GLU A 499 19.36 25.96 -3.23
N ILE A 500 20.16 25.51 -2.26
CA ILE A 500 21.52 24.99 -2.45
C ILE A 500 21.51 23.79 -3.41
N ALA A 501 20.50 22.95 -3.32
CA ALA A 501 20.31 21.80 -4.21
C ALA A 501 19.93 22.20 -5.64
N GLY A 502 19.26 23.33 -5.84
CA GLY A 502 18.82 23.86 -7.14
C GLY A 502 19.88 24.70 -7.86
N GLY A 503 20.84 25.27 -7.14
CA GLY A 503 21.88 26.14 -7.67
C GLY A 503 22.88 25.40 -8.57
N ARG A 504 23.09 25.88 -9.79
CA ARG A 504 24.25 25.54 -10.59
C ARG A 504 25.51 25.99 -9.84
N ARG A 505 26.53 25.12 -9.78
CA ARG A 505 27.88 25.54 -9.39
C ARG A 505 28.18 26.89 -10.07
N LYS A 506 28.43 27.94 -9.26
CA LYS A 506 29.21 29.08 -9.74
C LYS A 506 30.65 28.66 -9.91
#